data_3fe2ad942187ca3f5af127627106986a
#
_entry.id   3fe2ad942187ca3f5af127627106986a
#
_cell.length_a   1.000
_cell.length_b   1.000
_cell.length_c   1.000
_cell.angle_alpha   90.00
_cell.angle_beta   90.00
_cell.angle_gamma   90.00
#
_symmetry.space_group_name_H-M   'P 1'
#
loop_
_entity.id
_entity.type
_entity.pdbx_description
1 polymer ?
#
loop_
_entity_poly.entity_id
_entity_poly.type
_entity_poly.pdbx_seq_one_letter_code
_entity_poly.pdbx_strand_id
1 'polypeptide(L)'
;MARHEDLRGQVAIVTGASSGVGWQSALRLAEAGVKLCVTARRQSALEQLRVEVLQRGGECLVSDGDVTVAEDVERVVRECVAHYGRVDLLVNAAAVQSYGDFDQLPWEHITRVFDVNCFGYFRFARAVLPHFKKQGHGHLLNIQSMLAAGSAPLLSAYAASKHATLGWAQSLELELHGTGIQVSNVLVPSVSTPMFDHAPTMLGKKPVPVPPTYDVDLVARAVVRLAKRPGRTSVPAFLQGRLMLWLNGLAPSVGKAVLSRFGARMQTTDVPLDRPEGNLFTPVEQGVGPRGSVPPTPAWKRFSATLGLAALTGGVVGGAVLGTRGLLRAVR
;
A
#
# COMPACT_ATOMS: atom_id res chain seq x y z
N MET A 1 -15.17 -19.41 -6.71
CA MET A 1 -14.12 -18.36 -6.84
C MET A 1 -13.72 -18.30 -8.30
N ALA A 2 -13.99 -17.19 -9.00
CA ALA A 2 -13.54 -17.00 -10.37
C ALA A 2 -12.00 -16.97 -10.41
N ARG A 3 -11.39 -17.80 -11.22
CA ARG A 3 -9.96 -17.71 -11.55
C ARG A 3 -9.85 -17.05 -12.90
N HIS A 4 -9.19 -15.91 -12.96
CA HIS A 4 -8.77 -15.31 -14.21
C HIS A 4 -7.33 -15.76 -14.48
N GLU A 5 -7.15 -16.98 -15.02
CA GLU A 5 -5.79 -17.46 -15.32
C GLU A 5 -5.08 -16.58 -16.35
N ASP A 6 -5.83 -15.94 -17.23
CA ASP A 6 -5.34 -15.01 -18.24
C ASP A 6 -5.88 -13.59 -17.97
N LEU A 7 -4.99 -12.61 -17.92
CA LEU A 7 -5.31 -11.19 -17.76
C LEU A 7 -5.31 -10.42 -19.10
N ARG A 8 -4.97 -11.08 -20.20
CA ARG A 8 -4.87 -10.43 -21.52
C ARG A 8 -6.19 -9.80 -21.95
N GLY A 9 -6.10 -8.54 -22.36
CA GLY A 9 -7.24 -7.75 -22.79
C GLY A 9 -8.11 -7.18 -21.67
N GLN A 10 -7.86 -7.52 -20.40
CA GLN A 10 -8.51 -6.83 -19.27
C GLN A 10 -8.04 -5.39 -19.19
N VAL A 11 -8.88 -4.51 -18.68
CA VAL A 11 -8.62 -3.07 -18.54
C VAL A 11 -8.48 -2.74 -17.06
N ALA A 12 -7.36 -2.10 -16.69
CA ALA A 12 -7.09 -1.67 -15.32
C ALA A 12 -6.91 -0.17 -15.21
N ILE A 13 -7.56 0.44 -14.21
CA ILE A 13 -7.21 1.78 -13.73
C ILE A 13 -6.20 1.61 -12.60
N VAL A 14 -5.06 2.33 -12.66
CA VAL A 14 -4.03 2.34 -11.63
C VAL A 14 -3.85 3.75 -11.09
N THR A 15 -4.22 4.00 -9.83
CA THR A 15 -4.04 5.30 -9.17
C THR A 15 -2.65 5.42 -8.55
N GLY A 16 -2.12 6.65 -8.42
CA GLY A 16 -0.79 6.87 -7.89
C GLY A 16 0.33 6.28 -8.76
N ALA A 17 0.09 6.16 -10.06
CA ALA A 17 0.98 5.50 -11.01
C ALA A 17 2.26 6.29 -11.33
N SER A 18 2.39 7.54 -10.88
CA SER A 18 3.56 8.39 -11.17
C SER A 18 4.84 7.98 -10.41
N SER A 19 4.77 7.03 -9.47
CA SER A 19 5.94 6.51 -8.77
C SER A 19 5.64 5.24 -7.95
N GLY A 20 6.69 4.62 -7.40
CA GLY A 20 6.62 3.57 -6.38
C GLY A 20 5.82 2.35 -6.79
N VAL A 21 4.92 1.92 -5.90
CA VAL A 21 4.11 0.71 -6.08
C VAL A 21 3.16 0.83 -7.27
N GLY A 22 2.53 2.00 -7.48
CA GLY A 22 1.64 2.21 -8.61
C GLY A 22 2.36 2.05 -9.95
N TRP A 23 3.53 2.68 -10.12
CA TRP A 23 4.37 2.56 -11.31
C TRP A 23 4.74 1.10 -11.60
N GLN A 24 5.35 0.43 -10.61
CA GLN A 24 5.82 -0.94 -10.81
C GLN A 24 4.67 -1.93 -11.05
N SER A 25 3.50 -1.69 -10.41
CA SER A 25 2.30 -2.50 -10.64
C SER A 25 1.75 -2.31 -12.05
N ALA A 26 1.73 -1.09 -12.56
CA ALA A 26 1.34 -0.81 -13.94
C ALA A 26 2.22 -1.56 -14.94
N LEU A 27 3.56 -1.50 -14.77
CA LEU A 27 4.48 -2.25 -15.64
C LEU A 27 4.23 -3.76 -15.61
N ARG A 28 4.04 -4.35 -14.42
CA ARG A 28 3.80 -5.79 -14.29
C ARG A 28 2.43 -6.23 -14.82
N LEU A 29 1.41 -5.37 -14.70
CA LEU A 29 0.10 -5.61 -15.31
C LEU A 29 0.17 -5.54 -16.84
N ALA A 30 0.89 -4.55 -17.39
CA ALA A 30 1.13 -4.45 -18.84
C ALA A 30 1.84 -5.71 -19.38
N GLU A 31 2.91 -6.17 -18.70
CA GLU A 31 3.61 -7.42 -19.04
C GLU A 31 2.69 -8.65 -19.01
N ALA A 32 1.63 -8.61 -18.20
CA ALA A 32 0.61 -9.66 -18.15
C ALA A 32 -0.51 -9.48 -19.20
N GLY A 33 -0.38 -8.48 -20.10
CA GLY A 33 -1.34 -8.20 -21.19
C GLY A 33 -2.55 -7.36 -20.79
N VAL A 34 -2.51 -6.69 -19.64
CA VAL A 34 -3.58 -5.77 -19.20
C VAL A 34 -3.41 -4.42 -19.90
N LYS A 35 -4.51 -3.87 -20.42
CA LYS A 35 -4.59 -2.51 -20.93
C LYS A 35 -4.73 -1.53 -19.77
N LEU A 36 -3.96 -0.46 -19.77
CA LEU A 36 -3.84 0.42 -18.63
C LEU A 36 -4.49 1.79 -18.86
N CYS A 37 -5.20 2.28 -17.86
CA CYS A 37 -5.48 3.69 -17.65
C CYS A 37 -4.72 4.11 -16.36
N VAL A 38 -3.70 4.96 -16.49
CA VAL A 38 -2.85 5.37 -15.37
C VAL A 38 -3.15 6.80 -14.95
N THR A 39 -3.27 7.01 -13.62
CA THR A 39 -3.62 8.32 -13.08
C THR A 39 -2.76 8.72 -11.89
N ALA A 40 -2.38 9.98 -11.85
CA ALA A 40 -1.72 10.70 -10.76
C ALA A 40 -1.69 12.19 -11.07
N ARG A 41 -1.25 13.03 -10.13
CA ARG A 41 -1.15 14.49 -10.32
C ARG A 41 -0.03 14.92 -11.28
N ARG A 42 1.05 14.09 -11.44
CA ARG A 42 2.22 14.41 -12.29
C ARG A 42 2.05 13.82 -13.67
N GLN A 43 1.56 14.62 -14.59
CA GLN A 43 1.36 14.20 -15.98
C GLN A 43 2.68 13.79 -16.65
N SER A 44 3.76 14.55 -16.44
CA SER A 44 5.08 14.26 -17.00
C SER A 44 5.61 12.87 -16.62
N ALA A 45 5.39 12.44 -15.36
CA ALA A 45 5.77 11.12 -14.89
C ALA A 45 4.87 10.01 -15.48
N LEU A 46 3.58 10.28 -15.65
CA LEU A 46 2.66 9.33 -16.29
C LEU A 46 3.03 9.10 -17.77
N GLU A 47 3.44 10.15 -18.49
CA GLU A 47 3.92 10.03 -19.87
C GLU A 47 5.21 9.20 -19.97
N GLN A 48 6.14 9.35 -19.01
CA GLN A 48 7.32 8.48 -18.92
C GLN A 48 6.93 7.03 -18.69
N LEU A 49 6.00 6.76 -17.76
CA LEU A 49 5.47 5.41 -17.56
C LEU A 49 4.81 4.86 -18.83
N ARG A 50 4.02 5.67 -19.53
CA ARG A 50 3.40 5.27 -20.81
C ARG A 50 4.45 4.83 -21.84
N VAL A 51 5.53 5.58 -21.98
CA VAL A 51 6.63 5.21 -22.88
C VAL A 51 7.22 3.83 -22.49
N GLU A 52 7.49 3.59 -21.20
CA GLU A 52 7.99 2.28 -20.74
C GLU A 52 6.99 1.14 -21.00
N VAL A 53 5.69 1.37 -20.82
CA VAL A 53 4.63 0.38 -21.10
C VAL A 53 4.60 0.05 -22.59
N LEU A 54 4.62 1.07 -23.47
CA LEU A 54 4.62 0.89 -24.93
C LEU A 54 5.86 0.14 -25.41
N GLN A 55 7.06 0.44 -24.87
CA GLN A 55 8.30 -0.27 -25.16
C GLN A 55 8.25 -1.76 -24.81
N ARG A 56 7.39 -2.14 -23.85
CA ARG A 56 7.14 -3.55 -23.46
C ARG A 56 5.98 -4.18 -24.23
N GLY A 57 5.45 -3.51 -25.23
CA GLY A 57 4.35 -4.00 -26.08
C GLY A 57 2.96 -3.90 -25.42
N GLY A 58 2.82 -3.13 -24.32
CA GLY A 58 1.54 -2.90 -23.64
C GLY A 58 0.77 -1.70 -24.23
N GLU A 59 -0.46 -1.51 -23.73
CA GLU A 59 -1.33 -0.37 -24.05
C GLU A 59 -1.51 0.49 -22.79
N CYS A 60 -1.43 1.82 -22.92
CA CYS A 60 -1.53 2.74 -21.79
C CYS A 60 -2.18 4.06 -22.18
N LEU A 61 -3.31 4.36 -21.56
CA LEU A 61 -3.96 5.67 -21.53
C LEU A 61 -3.46 6.45 -20.31
N VAL A 62 -3.04 7.68 -20.52
CA VAL A 62 -2.74 8.63 -19.43
C VAL A 62 -3.95 9.52 -19.19
N SER A 63 -4.42 9.60 -17.97
CA SER A 63 -5.47 10.50 -17.52
C SER A 63 -5.05 11.06 -16.15
N ASP A 64 -4.39 12.21 -16.15
CA ASP A 64 -3.92 12.84 -14.91
C ASP A 64 -5.10 13.29 -14.03
N GLY A 65 -4.87 13.42 -12.72
CA GLY A 65 -5.89 13.87 -11.78
C GLY A 65 -5.47 13.70 -10.32
N ASP A 66 -6.15 14.42 -9.44
CA ASP A 66 -6.03 14.28 -8.00
C ASP A 66 -7.16 13.39 -7.46
N VAL A 67 -6.82 12.32 -6.76
CA VAL A 67 -7.79 11.38 -6.14
C VAL A 67 -8.69 12.05 -5.10
N THR A 68 -8.34 13.27 -4.68
CA THR A 68 -9.14 14.06 -3.72
C THR A 68 -10.18 14.95 -4.40
N VAL A 69 -10.12 15.10 -5.72
CA VAL A 69 -11.06 15.88 -6.54
C VAL A 69 -12.05 14.92 -7.21
N ALA A 70 -13.32 15.05 -6.86
CA ALA A 70 -14.37 14.13 -7.36
C ALA A 70 -14.51 14.19 -8.88
N GLU A 71 -14.44 15.37 -9.46
CA GLU A 71 -14.56 15.62 -10.91
C GLU A 71 -13.41 14.97 -11.69
N ASP A 72 -12.18 14.96 -11.13
CA ASP A 72 -11.04 14.28 -11.73
C ASP A 72 -11.25 12.76 -11.72
N VAL A 73 -11.70 12.21 -10.59
CA VAL A 73 -11.98 10.77 -10.46
C VAL A 73 -13.04 10.32 -11.47
N GLU A 74 -14.14 11.07 -11.60
CA GLU A 74 -15.20 10.78 -12.54
C GLU A 74 -14.71 10.89 -14.00
N ARG A 75 -13.89 11.90 -14.29
CA ARG A 75 -13.26 12.11 -15.61
C ARG A 75 -12.36 10.93 -15.97
N VAL A 76 -11.45 10.52 -15.07
CA VAL A 76 -10.54 9.38 -15.29
C VAL A 76 -11.30 8.11 -15.63
N VAL A 77 -12.35 7.77 -14.85
CA VAL A 77 -13.15 6.57 -15.10
C VAL A 77 -13.90 6.68 -16.42
N ARG A 78 -14.50 7.82 -16.72
CA ARG A 78 -15.20 8.07 -17.98
C ARG A 78 -14.28 7.96 -19.20
N GLU A 79 -13.08 8.55 -19.15
CA GLU A 79 -12.08 8.47 -20.22
C GLU A 79 -11.59 7.02 -20.43
N CYS A 80 -11.33 6.28 -19.34
CA CYS A 80 -10.96 4.87 -19.40
C CYS A 80 -12.04 4.04 -20.12
N VAL A 81 -13.31 4.20 -19.71
CA VAL A 81 -14.44 3.47 -20.31
C VAL A 81 -14.69 3.92 -21.75
N ALA A 82 -14.57 5.20 -22.06
CA ALA A 82 -14.73 5.69 -23.43
C ALA A 82 -13.65 5.13 -24.37
N HIS A 83 -12.41 4.99 -23.89
CA HIS A 83 -11.28 4.52 -24.68
C HIS A 83 -11.26 3.00 -24.89
N TYR A 84 -11.54 2.22 -23.81
CA TYR A 84 -11.43 0.76 -23.84
C TYR A 84 -12.77 0.02 -23.85
N GLY A 85 -13.89 0.72 -23.68
CA GLY A 85 -15.23 0.16 -23.64
C GLY A 85 -15.60 -0.52 -22.31
N ARG A 86 -14.64 -0.68 -21.41
CA ARG A 86 -14.80 -1.39 -20.13
C ARG A 86 -13.76 -0.98 -19.08
N VAL A 87 -13.99 -1.41 -17.85
CA VAL A 87 -12.99 -1.43 -16.78
C VAL A 87 -13.18 -2.74 -15.99
N ASP A 88 -12.09 -3.50 -15.74
CA ASP A 88 -12.15 -4.81 -15.07
C ASP A 88 -11.48 -4.78 -13.71
N LEU A 89 -10.44 -3.95 -13.55
CA LEU A 89 -9.62 -3.88 -12.36
C LEU A 89 -9.40 -2.41 -11.97
N LEU A 90 -9.61 -2.09 -10.70
CA LEU A 90 -9.13 -0.86 -10.09
C LEU A 90 -8.01 -1.18 -9.12
N VAL A 91 -6.81 -0.64 -9.34
CA VAL A 91 -5.68 -0.69 -8.41
C VAL A 91 -5.57 0.65 -7.68
N ASN A 92 -6.08 0.71 -6.47
CA ASN A 92 -5.93 1.85 -5.59
C ASN A 92 -4.53 1.85 -4.98
N ALA A 93 -3.61 2.67 -5.51
CA ALA A 93 -2.23 2.75 -5.04
C ALA A 93 -1.79 4.18 -4.66
N ALA A 94 -2.61 5.19 -4.90
CA ALA A 94 -2.34 6.56 -4.44
C ALA A 94 -2.26 6.61 -2.91
N ALA A 95 -1.16 7.15 -2.38
CA ALA A 95 -0.99 7.33 -0.95
C ALA A 95 0.05 8.42 -0.65
N VAL A 96 -0.13 9.08 0.48
CA VAL A 96 0.79 10.04 1.08
C VAL A 96 0.95 9.72 2.57
N GLN A 97 2.02 10.22 3.17
CA GLN A 97 2.27 10.10 4.61
C GLN A 97 2.92 11.40 5.12
N SER A 98 2.81 11.68 6.41
CA SER A 98 3.45 12.79 7.08
C SER A 98 4.09 12.29 8.37
N TYR A 99 5.33 12.69 8.62
CA TYR A 99 6.11 12.29 9.79
C TYR A 99 6.11 13.39 10.85
N GLY A 100 5.76 13.03 12.08
CA GLY A 100 5.82 13.93 13.23
C GLY A 100 5.18 13.31 14.46
N ASP A 101 5.48 13.88 15.63
CA ASP A 101 4.69 13.64 16.84
C ASP A 101 3.28 14.18 16.62
N PHE A 102 2.28 13.47 17.15
CA PHE A 102 0.87 13.74 16.80
C PHE A 102 0.43 15.16 17.14
N ASP A 103 0.90 15.70 18.25
CA ASP A 103 0.62 17.05 18.70
C ASP A 103 1.37 18.16 17.92
N GLN A 104 2.38 17.76 17.12
CA GLN A 104 3.13 18.66 16.25
C GLN A 104 2.70 18.60 14.78
N LEU A 105 1.87 17.60 14.40
CA LEU A 105 1.37 17.49 13.04
C LEU A 105 0.30 18.58 12.78
N PRO A 106 0.45 19.40 11.74
CA PRO A 106 -0.60 20.30 11.29
C PRO A 106 -1.90 19.54 11.01
N TRP A 107 -3.05 20.09 11.40
CA TRP A 107 -4.34 19.43 11.19
C TRP A 107 -4.64 19.17 9.72
N GLU A 108 -4.23 20.08 8.84
CA GLU A 108 -4.33 19.94 7.40
C GLU A 108 -3.52 18.76 6.84
N HIS A 109 -2.40 18.37 7.47
CA HIS A 109 -1.67 17.15 7.11
C HIS A 109 -2.48 15.89 7.44
N ILE A 110 -3.10 15.87 8.63
CA ILE A 110 -3.92 14.74 9.06
C ILE A 110 -5.10 14.57 8.11
N THR A 111 -5.82 15.66 7.83
CA THR A 111 -6.99 15.64 6.94
C THR A 111 -6.59 15.25 5.51
N ARG A 112 -5.48 15.78 4.97
CA ARG A 112 -5.00 15.46 3.63
C ARG A 112 -4.57 14.00 3.51
N VAL A 113 -3.94 13.42 4.55
CA VAL A 113 -3.58 12.00 4.59
C VAL A 113 -4.83 11.13 4.49
N PHE A 114 -5.91 11.47 5.21
CA PHE A 114 -7.18 10.74 5.10
C PHE A 114 -7.85 10.95 3.74
N ASP A 115 -7.82 12.16 3.22
CA ASP A 115 -8.46 12.48 1.95
C ASP A 115 -7.84 11.71 0.78
N VAL A 116 -6.50 11.62 0.74
CA VAL A 116 -5.80 10.84 -0.29
C VAL A 116 -5.92 9.34 -0.03
N ASN A 117 -5.54 8.87 1.17
CA ASN A 117 -5.35 7.43 1.43
C ASN A 117 -6.67 6.68 1.64
N CYS A 118 -7.72 7.36 2.10
CA CYS A 118 -9.00 6.76 2.46
C CYS A 118 -10.09 7.22 1.49
N PHE A 119 -10.42 8.51 1.48
CA PHE A 119 -11.52 9.00 0.66
C PHE A 119 -11.22 8.93 -0.84
N GLY A 120 -9.95 9.05 -1.28
CA GLY A 120 -9.55 8.82 -2.66
C GLY A 120 -9.89 7.40 -3.13
N TYR A 121 -9.66 6.38 -2.28
CA TYR A 121 -10.04 4.99 -2.57
C TYR A 121 -11.55 4.83 -2.67
N PHE A 122 -12.30 5.50 -1.79
CA PHE A 122 -13.77 5.47 -1.80
C PHE A 122 -14.34 6.12 -3.05
N ARG A 123 -13.80 7.29 -3.47
CA ARG A 123 -14.23 7.99 -4.68
C ARG A 123 -14.04 7.11 -5.91
N PHE A 124 -12.85 6.53 -6.11
CA PHE A 124 -12.60 5.64 -7.24
C PHE A 124 -13.47 4.38 -7.20
N ALA A 125 -13.63 3.75 -6.04
CA ALA A 125 -14.52 2.61 -5.90
C ALA A 125 -15.96 2.96 -6.29
N ARG A 126 -16.50 4.10 -5.81
CA ARG A 126 -17.84 4.57 -6.16
C ARG A 126 -17.99 4.84 -7.65
N ALA A 127 -16.96 5.38 -8.30
CA ALA A 127 -16.99 5.70 -9.72
C ALA A 127 -16.95 4.45 -10.60
N VAL A 128 -16.21 3.39 -10.23
CA VAL A 128 -16.12 2.16 -11.04
C VAL A 128 -17.23 1.15 -10.74
N LEU A 129 -17.81 1.13 -9.54
CA LEU A 129 -18.82 0.15 -9.14
C LEU A 129 -20.06 0.08 -10.06
N PRO A 130 -20.62 1.18 -10.59
CA PRO A 130 -21.70 1.11 -11.56
C PRO A 130 -21.32 0.33 -12.84
N HIS A 131 -20.08 0.51 -13.31
CA HIS A 131 -19.55 -0.20 -14.49
C HIS A 131 -19.38 -1.69 -14.18
N PHE A 132 -18.79 -2.04 -13.03
CA PHE A 132 -18.65 -3.42 -12.58
C PHE A 132 -19.99 -4.14 -12.43
N LYS A 133 -20.98 -3.46 -11.82
CA LYS A 133 -22.34 -4.00 -11.69
C LYS A 133 -22.99 -4.24 -13.05
N LYS A 134 -22.86 -3.30 -14.00
CA LYS A 134 -23.38 -3.46 -15.36
C LYS A 134 -22.70 -4.62 -16.10
N GLN A 135 -21.40 -4.84 -15.88
CA GLN A 135 -20.62 -5.93 -16.47
C GLN A 135 -20.89 -7.28 -15.80
N GLY A 136 -21.42 -7.30 -14.57
CA GLY A 136 -21.57 -8.50 -13.74
C GLY A 136 -20.26 -9.03 -13.16
N HIS A 137 -19.17 -8.29 -13.30
CA HIS A 137 -17.85 -8.61 -12.73
C HIS A 137 -17.00 -7.36 -12.57
N GLY A 138 -16.00 -7.45 -11.69
CA GLY A 138 -15.01 -6.41 -11.46
C GLY A 138 -14.10 -6.75 -10.29
N HIS A 139 -12.98 -6.07 -10.17
CA HIS A 139 -12.04 -6.31 -9.09
C HIS A 139 -11.50 -5.00 -8.52
N LEU A 140 -11.74 -4.77 -7.23
CA LEU A 140 -11.14 -3.70 -6.44
C LEU A 140 -9.90 -4.25 -5.75
N LEU A 141 -8.71 -3.77 -6.09
CA LEU A 141 -7.45 -4.15 -5.49
C LEU A 141 -6.82 -2.95 -4.77
N ASN A 142 -6.73 -3.03 -3.44
CA ASN A 142 -6.28 -1.94 -2.60
C ASN A 142 -4.84 -2.17 -2.11
N ILE A 143 -3.98 -1.21 -2.35
CA ILE A 143 -2.62 -1.19 -1.81
C ILE A 143 -2.70 -0.63 -0.39
N GLN A 144 -2.68 -1.55 0.56
CA GLN A 144 -2.66 -1.26 1.98
C GLN A 144 -1.22 -1.18 2.51
N SER A 145 -1.09 -1.09 3.82
CA SER A 145 0.19 -1.18 4.52
C SER A 145 0.10 -2.26 5.59
N MET A 146 1.23 -2.78 6.03
CA MET A 146 1.29 -3.55 7.29
C MET A 146 0.78 -2.71 8.47
N LEU A 147 0.85 -1.38 8.37
CA LEU A 147 0.26 -0.45 9.34
C LEU A 147 -1.28 -0.36 9.26
N ALA A 148 -1.94 -1.08 8.36
CA ALA A 148 -3.39 -1.29 8.41
C ALA A 148 -3.81 -2.33 9.46
N ALA A 149 -2.85 -3.12 9.98
CA ALA A 149 -3.05 -4.12 11.03
C ALA A 149 -1.98 -4.00 12.14
N GLY A 150 -1.23 -2.91 12.15
CA GLY A 150 -0.19 -2.61 13.13
C GLY A 150 -0.05 -1.12 13.34
N SER A 151 0.89 -0.72 14.17
CA SER A 151 1.13 0.70 14.51
C SER A 151 2.62 1.03 14.44
N ALA A 152 2.95 2.29 14.22
CA ALA A 152 4.29 2.83 14.32
C ALA A 152 4.25 4.23 14.93
N PRO A 153 5.24 4.63 15.74
CA PRO A 153 5.35 6.01 16.17
C PRO A 153 5.59 6.94 14.96
N LEU A 154 5.34 8.21 15.10
CA LEU A 154 5.52 9.26 14.09
C LEU A 154 4.59 9.16 12.85
N LEU A 155 3.77 8.14 12.74
CA LEU A 155 2.90 7.86 11.58
C LEU A 155 1.44 7.61 12.00
N SER A 156 0.96 8.21 13.09
CA SER A 156 -0.37 7.95 13.64
C SER A 156 -1.51 8.22 12.64
N ALA A 157 -1.48 9.35 11.93
CA ALA A 157 -2.47 9.70 10.91
C ALA A 157 -2.44 8.71 9.71
N TYR A 158 -1.24 8.34 9.26
CA TYR A 158 -1.09 7.36 8.20
C TYR A 158 -1.62 5.97 8.61
N ALA A 159 -1.22 5.47 9.78
CA ALA A 159 -1.70 4.20 10.30
C ALA A 159 -3.23 4.19 10.44
N ALA A 160 -3.80 5.24 11.02
CA ALA A 160 -5.26 5.39 11.15
C ALA A 160 -5.97 5.36 9.79
N SER A 161 -5.46 6.07 8.77
CA SER A 161 -6.03 6.08 7.43
C SER A 161 -6.00 4.68 6.79
N LYS A 162 -4.93 3.91 7.00
CA LYS A 162 -4.80 2.54 6.47
C LYS A 162 -5.67 1.52 7.21
N HIS A 163 -5.87 1.67 8.53
CA HIS A 163 -6.86 0.87 9.27
C HIS A 163 -8.28 1.15 8.78
N ALA A 164 -8.64 2.43 8.60
CA ALA A 164 -9.95 2.82 8.06
C ALA A 164 -10.20 2.20 6.68
N THR A 165 -9.22 2.26 5.80
CA THR A 165 -9.34 1.72 4.43
C THR A 165 -9.43 0.20 4.43
N LEU A 166 -8.72 -0.50 5.33
CA LEU A 166 -8.82 -1.96 5.44
C LEU A 166 -10.18 -2.40 5.98
N GLY A 167 -10.68 -1.74 7.03
CA GLY A 167 -12.02 -2.01 7.58
C GLY A 167 -13.13 -1.76 6.56
N TRP A 168 -13.04 -0.65 5.81
CA TRP A 168 -13.95 -0.38 4.70
C TRP A 168 -13.89 -1.47 3.62
N ALA A 169 -12.70 -1.88 3.20
CA ALA A 169 -12.55 -2.91 2.16
C ALA A 169 -13.15 -4.26 2.58
N GLN A 170 -13.00 -4.63 3.86
CA GLN A 170 -13.60 -5.84 4.42
C GLN A 170 -15.13 -5.76 4.45
N SER A 171 -15.71 -4.63 4.83
CA SER A 171 -17.16 -4.42 4.80
C SER A 171 -17.69 -4.46 3.37
N LEU A 172 -17.01 -3.78 2.44
CA LEU A 172 -17.39 -3.77 1.03
C LEU A 172 -17.32 -5.16 0.37
N GLU A 173 -16.37 -6.02 0.78
CA GLU A 173 -16.30 -7.42 0.34
C GLU A 173 -17.57 -8.19 0.72
N LEU A 174 -18.13 -7.96 1.91
CA LEU A 174 -19.38 -8.57 2.36
C LEU A 174 -20.59 -8.03 1.59
N GLU A 175 -20.65 -6.71 1.36
CA GLU A 175 -21.73 -6.06 0.59
C GLU A 175 -21.76 -6.54 -0.87
N LEU A 176 -20.61 -6.84 -1.46
CA LEU A 176 -20.51 -7.28 -2.85
C LEU A 176 -20.57 -8.81 -3.02
N HIS A 177 -20.78 -9.55 -1.93
CA HIS A 177 -20.87 -11.01 -2.01
C HIS A 177 -21.98 -11.45 -2.98
N GLY A 178 -21.66 -12.37 -3.88
CA GLY A 178 -22.59 -12.89 -4.90
C GLY A 178 -22.77 -12.02 -6.15
N THR A 179 -22.22 -10.80 -6.20
CA THR A 179 -22.38 -9.89 -7.34
C THR A 179 -21.38 -10.11 -8.49
N GLY A 180 -20.42 -11.03 -8.33
CA GLY A 180 -19.30 -11.20 -9.27
C GLY A 180 -18.17 -10.18 -9.09
N ILE A 181 -18.35 -9.18 -8.23
CA ILE A 181 -17.32 -8.16 -7.94
C ILE A 181 -16.48 -8.63 -6.75
N GLN A 182 -15.16 -8.52 -6.88
CA GLN A 182 -14.21 -9.00 -5.88
C GLN A 182 -13.44 -7.83 -5.24
N VAL A 183 -13.07 -7.99 -3.97
CA VAL A 183 -12.22 -7.04 -3.26
C VAL A 183 -10.95 -7.77 -2.80
N SER A 184 -9.78 -7.18 -3.03
CA SER A 184 -8.50 -7.72 -2.58
C SER A 184 -7.65 -6.64 -1.92
N ASN A 185 -6.81 -7.06 -0.98
CA ASN A 185 -5.90 -6.15 -0.28
C ASN A 185 -4.46 -6.67 -0.34
N VAL A 186 -3.49 -5.78 -0.56
CA VAL A 186 -2.07 -6.07 -0.44
C VAL A 186 -1.53 -5.34 0.79
N LEU A 187 -1.17 -6.06 1.83
CA LEU A 187 -0.52 -5.49 3.02
C LEU A 187 0.97 -5.31 2.74
N VAL A 188 1.34 -4.13 2.27
CA VAL A 188 2.70 -3.80 1.83
C VAL A 188 3.62 -3.66 3.04
N PRO A 189 4.75 -4.38 3.06
CA PRO A 189 5.81 -4.18 4.05
C PRO A 189 6.56 -2.88 3.77
N SER A 190 7.65 -2.62 4.47
CA SER A 190 8.55 -1.53 4.15
C SER A 190 9.23 -1.77 2.79
N VAL A 191 8.97 -0.90 1.81
CA VAL A 191 9.50 -1.04 0.44
C VAL A 191 10.26 0.21 0.02
N SER A 192 11.30 0.00 -0.80
CA SER A 192 12.10 1.08 -1.38
C SER A 192 11.30 1.83 -2.44
N THR A 193 10.67 2.92 -2.08
CA THR A 193 9.87 3.77 -2.96
C THR A 193 10.15 5.25 -2.71
N PRO A 194 9.88 6.15 -3.66
CA PRO A 194 10.03 7.59 -3.48
C PRO A 194 9.12 8.20 -2.40
N MET A 195 8.16 7.47 -1.86
CA MET A 195 7.27 7.92 -0.79
C MET A 195 8.04 8.51 0.41
N PHE A 196 9.15 7.88 0.82
CA PHE A 196 9.98 8.36 1.92
C PHE A 196 10.79 9.60 1.56
N ASP A 197 11.17 9.71 0.28
CA ASP A 197 11.92 10.86 -0.23
C ASP A 197 11.02 12.10 -0.41
N HIS A 198 9.71 11.91 -0.55
CA HIS A 198 8.73 12.98 -0.80
C HIS A 198 7.92 13.37 0.42
N ALA A 199 7.85 12.53 1.45
CA ALA A 199 7.02 12.75 2.63
C ALA A 199 7.42 14.03 3.38
N PRO A 200 6.46 14.84 3.84
CA PRO A 200 6.74 15.91 4.79
C PRO A 200 7.22 15.35 6.13
N THR A 201 8.01 16.14 6.81
CA THR A 201 8.54 15.81 8.13
C THR A 201 8.58 17.04 9.04
N MET A 202 8.02 16.90 10.24
CA MET A 202 8.10 17.88 11.32
C MET A 202 9.30 17.59 12.26
N LEU A 203 10.11 16.57 11.94
CA LEU A 203 11.17 16.08 12.82
C LEU A 203 12.52 16.78 12.59
N GLY A 204 12.63 17.65 11.57
CA GLY A 204 13.91 18.25 11.15
C GLY A 204 14.92 17.22 10.62
N LYS A 205 14.51 15.97 10.40
CA LYS A 205 15.36 14.85 9.97
C LYS A 205 14.73 14.08 8.81
N LYS A 206 15.59 13.51 7.94
CA LYS A 206 15.14 12.70 6.80
C LYS A 206 14.49 11.40 7.28
N PRO A 207 13.20 11.14 6.92
CA PRO A 207 12.56 9.86 7.18
C PRO A 207 13.11 8.78 6.26
N VAL A 208 13.11 7.53 6.76
CA VAL A 208 13.52 6.34 6.02
C VAL A 208 12.59 5.16 6.27
N PRO A 209 12.50 4.22 5.31
CA PRO A 209 11.74 2.99 5.52
C PRO A 209 12.35 2.14 6.65
N VAL A 210 11.49 1.60 7.52
CA VAL A 210 11.92 0.68 8.59
C VAL A 210 12.53 -0.59 7.98
N PRO A 211 13.74 -0.98 8.37
CA PRO A 211 14.32 -2.23 7.90
C PRO A 211 13.56 -3.47 8.45
N PRO A 212 13.53 -4.57 7.70
CA PRO A 212 14.09 -4.76 6.37
C PRO A 212 13.24 -4.15 5.27
N THR A 213 13.90 -3.49 4.32
CA THR A 213 13.26 -2.86 3.17
C THR A 213 13.29 -3.82 1.97
N TYR A 214 12.15 -3.95 1.29
CA TYR A 214 12.00 -4.83 0.13
C TYR A 214 12.03 -4.05 -1.18
N ASP A 215 12.33 -4.75 -2.28
CA ASP A 215 12.15 -4.20 -3.62
C ASP A 215 10.66 -4.07 -3.93
N VAL A 216 10.27 -2.99 -4.57
CA VAL A 216 8.89 -2.69 -4.96
C VAL A 216 8.29 -3.75 -5.89
N ASP A 217 9.11 -4.45 -6.66
CA ASP A 217 8.68 -5.52 -7.54
C ASP A 217 8.04 -6.71 -6.79
N LEU A 218 8.41 -6.94 -5.54
CA LEU A 218 7.75 -7.92 -4.67
C LEU A 218 6.26 -7.64 -4.53
N VAL A 219 5.89 -6.36 -4.38
CA VAL A 219 4.50 -5.91 -4.25
C VAL A 219 3.79 -5.99 -5.59
N ALA A 220 4.41 -5.54 -6.67
CA ALA A 220 3.84 -5.58 -8.00
C ALA A 220 3.53 -7.02 -8.47
N ARG A 221 4.39 -7.98 -8.15
CA ARG A 221 4.10 -9.41 -8.39
C ARG A 221 2.90 -9.91 -7.56
N ALA A 222 2.72 -9.41 -6.35
CA ALA A 222 1.53 -9.73 -5.55
C ALA A 222 0.26 -9.15 -6.16
N VAL A 223 0.32 -7.93 -6.71
CA VAL A 223 -0.79 -7.31 -7.46
C VAL A 223 -1.21 -8.19 -8.64
N VAL A 224 -0.27 -8.60 -9.50
CA VAL A 224 -0.57 -9.49 -10.64
C VAL A 224 -1.14 -10.83 -10.16
N ARG A 225 -0.59 -11.40 -9.08
CA ARG A 225 -1.12 -12.65 -8.52
C ARG A 225 -2.55 -12.51 -8.02
N LEU A 226 -2.88 -11.40 -7.37
CA LEU A 226 -4.24 -11.13 -6.90
C LEU A 226 -5.18 -10.80 -8.06
N ALA A 227 -4.72 -10.10 -9.10
CA ALA A 227 -5.50 -9.89 -10.31
C ALA A 227 -5.95 -11.23 -10.94
N LYS A 228 -5.04 -12.25 -10.95
CA LYS A 228 -5.37 -13.62 -11.40
C LYS A 228 -6.24 -14.41 -10.42
N ARG A 229 -6.17 -14.11 -9.13
CA ARG A 229 -6.86 -14.85 -8.05
C ARG A 229 -7.49 -13.87 -7.05
N PRO A 230 -8.57 -13.18 -7.44
CA PRO A 230 -9.20 -12.13 -6.64
C PRO A 230 -9.86 -12.64 -5.35
N GLY A 231 -10.33 -11.72 -4.51
CA GLY A 231 -11.04 -12.01 -3.26
C GLY A 231 -10.10 -12.51 -2.14
N ARG A 232 -8.89 -11.95 -2.04
CA ARG A 232 -7.89 -12.36 -1.03
C ARG A 232 -7.09 -11.19 -0.51
N THR A 233 -6.61 -11.33 0.73
CA THR A 233 -5.57 -10.46 1.28
C THR A 233 -4.20 -11.12 1.11
N SER A 234 -3.25 -10.39 0.52
CA SER A 234 -1.87 -10.84 0.33
C SER A 234 -0.90 -10.05 1.21
N VAL A 235 0.02 -10.76 1.84
CA VAL A 235 1.18 -10.18 2.54
C VAL A 235 2.43 -10.58 1.77
N PRO A 236 3.00 -9.70 0.91
CA PRO A 236 4.11 -10.04 0.03
C PRO A 236 5.37 -10.56 0.74
N ALA A 237 5.71 -9.99 1.89
CA ALA A 237 6.80 -10.46 2.77
C ALA A 237 6.29 -11.53 3.73
N PHE A 238 5.78 -12.63 3.19
CA PHE A 238 4.93 -13.60 3.86
C PHE A 238 5.37 -14.02 5.27
N LEU A 239 6.63 -14.43 5.44
CA LEU A 239 7.08 -14.95 6.74
C LEU A 239 7.27 -13.83 7.77
N GLN A 240 8.00 -12.77 7.44
CA GLN A 240 8.22 -11.64 8.37
C GLN A 240 6.94 -10.88 8.66
N GLY A 241 6.14 -10.59 7.63
CA GLY A 241 4.86 -9.91 7.80
C GLY A 241 3.91 -10.71 8.69
N ARG A 242 3.80 -12.01 8.50
CA ARG A 242 2.97 -12.87 9.35
C ARG A 242 3.49 -12.97 10.78
N LEU A 243 4.80 -13.12 10.97
CA LEU A 243 5.40 -13.13 12.31
C LEU A 243 5.13 -11.81 13.04
N MET A 244 5.22 -10.68 12.34
CA MET A 244 4.93 -9.37 12.92
C MET A 244 3.44 -9.22 13.29
N LEU A 245 2.52 -9.66 12.42
CA LEU A 245 1.08 -9.69 12.73
C LEU A 245 0.77 -10.63 13.88
N TRP A 246 1.42 -11.78 13.94
CA TRP A 246 1.31 -12.75 15.02
C TRP A 246 1.80 -12.19 16.37
N LEU A 247 2.94 -11.52 16.39
CA LEU A 247 3.45 -10.85 17.60
C LEU A 247 2.48 -9.79 18.09
N ASN A 248 1.91 -8.98 17.20
CA ASN A 248 0.91 -7.99 17.59
C ASN A 248 -0.38 -8.62 18.13
N GLY A 249 -0.78 -9.81 17.65
CA GLY A 249 -1.97 -10.52 18.13
C GLY A 249 -1.75 -11.26 19.44
N LEU A 250 -0.61 -11.96 19.60
CA LEU A 250 -0.35 -12.84 20.74
C LEU A 250 0.36 -12.15 21.92
N ALA A 251 1.20 -11.16 21.64
CA ALA A 251 1.98 -10.44 22.65
C ALA A 251 2.06 -8.94 22.35
N PRO A 252 0.93 -8.23 22.34
CA PRO A 252 0.87 -6.81 21.96
C PRO A 252 1.74 -5.93 22.87
N SER A 253 1.93 -6.29 24.13
CA SER A 253 2.79 -5.57 25.08
C SER A 253 4.27 -5.59 24.68
N VAL A 254 4.76 -6.73 24.18
CA VAL A 254 6.16 -6.86 23.73
C VAL A 254 6.39 -6.04 22.47
N GLY A 255 5.50 -6.14 21.46
CA GLY A 255 5.56 -5.33 20.26
C GLY A 255 5.54 -3.83 20.56
N LYS A 256 4.63 -3.39 21.44
CA LYS A 256 4.53 -2.01 21.91
C LYS A 256 5.82 -1.55 22.60
N ALA A 257 6.39 -2.33 23.51
CA ALA A 257 7.63 -1.97 24.23
C ALA A 257 8.82 -1.79 23.27
N VAL A 258 8.96 -2.65 22.27
CA VAL A 258 10.02 -2.54 21.26
C VAL A 258 9.80 -1.30 20.37
N LEU A 259 8.59 -1.11 19.86
CA LEU A 259 8.29 0.02 18.97
C LEU A 259 8.34 1.37 19.68
N SER A 260 7.90 1.46 20.94
CA SER A 260 7.99 2.70 21.72
C SER A 260 9.44 3.11 21.99
N ARG A 261 10.35 2.14 22.20
CA ARG A 261 11.74 2.42 22.51
C ARG A 261 12.63 2.69 21.29
N PHE A 262 12.38 1.99 20.19
CA PHE A 262 13.25 1.99 19.02
C PHE A 262 12.56 2.45 17.73
N GLY A 263 11.24 2.46 17.69
CA GLY A 263 10.47 2.68 16.46
C GLY A 263 10.73 4.02 15.80
N ALA A 264 10.84 5.10 16.56
CA ALA A 264 11.17 6.42 16.03
C ALA A 264 12.59 6.45 15.41
N ARG A 265 13.59 5.87 16.11
CA ARG A 265 14.98 5.81 15.61
C ARG A 265 15.12 4.98 14.34
N MET A 266 14.31 3.94 14.18
CA MET A 266 14.33 3.10 12.97
C MET A 266 13.72 3.80 11.75
N GLN A 267 12.96 4.87 11.93
CA GLN A 267 12.26 5.60 10.88
C GLN A 267 12.95 6.90 10.47
N THR A 268 14.01 7.30 11.16
CA THR A 268 14.72 8.57 10.91
C THR A 268 16.20 8.35 10.75
N THR A 269 16.85 9.26 10.03
CA THR A 269 18.32 9.37 9.95
C THR A 269 18.78 10.59 10.75
N ASP A 270 20.10 10.76 10.88
CA ASP A 270 20.67 12.01 11.42
C ASP A 270 20.88 13.08 10.35
N VAL A 271 20.47 12.82 9.10
CA VAL A 271 20.52 13.80 8.01
C VAL A 271 19.46 14.87 8.24
N PRO A 272 19.83 16.15 8.42
CA PRO A 272 18.88 17.23 8.54
C PRO A 272 18.00 17.34 7.29
N LEU A 273 16.72 17.53 7.47
CA LEU A 273 15.76 17.78 6.40
C LEU A 273 14.65 18.66 6.91
N ASP A 274 14.53 19.85 6.31
CA ASP A 274 13.39 20.72 6.48
C ASP A 274 12.47 20.55 5.26
N ARG A 275 11.35 19.86 5.44
CA ARG A 275 10.36 19.63 4.41
C ARG A 275 8.97 19.58 5.04
N PRO A 276 8.40 20.74 5.39
CA PRO A 276 7.12 20.80 6.08
C PRO A 276 5.94 20.28 5.24
N GLU A 277 5.89 20.56 3.95
CA GLU A 277 4.74 20.20 3.10
C GLU A 277 4.95 18.93 2.27
N GLY A 278 6.19 18.66 1.85
CA GLY A 278 6.51 17.51 1.01
C GLY A 278 5.61 17.41 -0.23
N ASN A 279 5.06 16.23 -0.47
CA ASN A 279 4.16 15.94 -1.59
C ASN A 279 2.68 15.92 -1.21
N LEU A 280 2.29 16.44 -0.05
CA LEU A 280 0.89 16.38 0.40
C LEU A 280 -0.03 17.18 -0.51
N PHE A 281 0.25 18.45 -0.70
CA PHE A 281 -0.61 19.37 -1.43
C PHE A 281 -0.15 19.52 -2.88
N THR A 282 1.12 19.77 -3.11
CA THR A 282 1.74 19.89 -4.43
C THR A 282 2.60 18.67 -4.77
N PRO A 283 2.59 18.18 -6.00
CA PRO A 283 3.45 17.09 -6.39
C PRO A 283 4.93 17.53 -6.37
N VAL A 284 5.82 16.62 -5.93
CA VAL A 284 7.27 16.80 -6.03
C VAL A 284 7.73 16.23 -7.36
N GLU A 285 8.31 17.06 -8.23
CA GLU A 285 8.69 16.68 -9.60
C GLU A 285 9.88 15.70 -9.64
N GLN A 286 10.74 15.72 -8.64
CA GLN A 286 11.90 14.83 -8.52
C GLN A 286 11.48 13.42 -8.05
N GLY A 287 12.35 12.42 -8.27
CA GLY A 287 12.11 11.06 -7.79
C GLY A 287 10.98 10.36 -8.52
N VAL A 288 11.00 10.42 -9.84
CA VAL A 288 10.10 9.68 -10.74
C VAL A 288 10.53 8.22 -10.81
N GLY A 289 9.59 7.31 -11.03
CA GLY A 289 9.87 5.89 -11.20
C GLY A 289 9.61 5.06 -9.94
N PRO A 290 9.95 3.75 -9.99
CA PRO A 290 9.48 2.81 -8.98
C PRO A 290 10.29 2.82 -7.67
N ARG A 291 11.57 3.20 -7.70
CA ARG A 291 12.48 3.08 -6.54
C ARG A 291 12.83 4.41 -5.92
N GLY A 292 12.91 4.43 -4.58
CA GLY A 292 13.39 5.57 -3.80
C GLY A 292 14.91 5.55 -3.59
N SER A 293 15.41 6.54 -2.85
CA SER A 293 16.85 6.71 -2.55
C SER A 293 17.43 5.63 -1.62
N VAL A 294 16.58 4.98 -0.80
CA VAL A 294 17.03 3.92 0.11
C VAL A 294 16.95 2.56 -0.59
N PRO A 295 18.07 1.86 -0.78
CA PRO A 295 18.07 0.57 -1.49
C PRO A 295 17.38 -0.52 -0.67
N PRO A 296 16.87 -1.58 -1.32
CA PRO A 296 16.35 -2.75 -0.63
C PRO A 296 17.43 -3.42 0.25
N THR A 297 17.01 -3.91 1.40
CA THR A 297 17.89 -4.67 2.32
C THR A 297 18.37 -5.95 1.64
N PRO A 298 19.67 -6.26 1.65
CA PRO A 298 20.21 -7.48 1.08
C PRO A 298 19.55 -8.75 1.63
N ALA A 299 19.42 -9.78 0.80
CA ALA A 299 18.68 -11.01 1.14
C ALA A 299 19.18 -11.69 2.43
N TRP A 300 20.50 -11.75 2.65
CA TRP A 300 21.08 -12.35 3.84
C TRP A 300 20.74 -11.60 5.13
N LYS A 301 20.70 -10.25 5.09
CA LYS A 301 20.25 -9.43 6.23
C LYS A 301 18.75 -9.60 6.50
N ARG A 302 17.94 -9.78 5.46
CA ARG A 302 16.51 -10.10 5.63
C ARG A 302 16.30 -11.45 6.29
N PHE A 303 17.10 -12.44 5.91
CA PHE A 303 17.05 -13.78 6.50
C PHE A 303 17.40 -13.75 8.00
N SER A 304 18.49 -13.09 8.37
CA SER A 304 18.89 -12.94 9.79
C SER A 304 17.83 -12.19 10.63
N ALA A 305 17.21 -11.13 10.06
CA ALA A 305 16.09 -10.44 10.74
C ALA A 305 14.88 -11.35 10.93
N THR A 306 14.58 -12.21 9.96
CA THR A 306 13.48 -13.20 10.06
C THR A 306 13.77 -14.23 11.15
N LEU A 307 14.99 -14.72 11.26
CA LEU A 307 15.41 -15.64 12.32
C LEU A 307 15.31 -14.99 13.70
N GLY A 308 15.77 -13.74 13.84
CA GLY A 308 15.63 -12.99 15.08
C GLY A 308 14.17 -12.81 15.51
N LEU A 309 13.30 -12.47 14.57
CA LEU A 309 11.86 -12.34 14.83
C LEU A 309 11.21 -13.68 15.19
N ALA A 310 11.59 -14.77 14.52
CA ALA A 310 11.12 -16.12 14.82
C ALA A 310 11.56 -16.60 16.21
N ALA A 311 12.79 -16.29 16.61
CA ALA A 311 13.30 -16.58 17.95
C ALA A 311 12.53 -15.82 19.04
N LEU A 312 12.23 -14.54 18.81
CA LEU A 312 11.39 -13.74 19.72
C LEU A 312 9.96 -14.31 19.83
N THR A 313 9.34 -14.69 18.70
CA THR A 313 8.00 -15.31 18.74
C THR A 313 8.01 -16.66 19.43
N GLY A 314 9.01 -17.50 19.19
CA GLY A 314 9.18 -18.79 19.87
C GLY A 314 9.39 -18.65 21.37
N GLY A 315 10.20 -17.67 21.79
CA GLY A 315 10.41 -17.35 23.21
C GLY A 315 9.15 -16.88 23.92
N VAL A 316 8.33 -16.04 23.27
CA VAL A 316 7.05 -15.57 23.82
C VAL A 316 6.04 -16.72 23.95
N VAL A 317 5.92 -17.59 22.94
CA VAL A 317 5.02 -18.75 22.99
C VAL A 317 5.49 -19.75 24.06
N GLY A 318 6.80 -20.03 24.15
CA GLY A 318 7.37 -20.89 25.17
C GLY A 318 7.15 -20.35 26.60
N GLY A 319 7.36 -19.05 26.80
CA GLY A 319 7.10 -18.39 28.09
C GLY A 319 5.63 -18.41 28.50
N ALA A 320 4.70 -18.19 27.56
CA ALA A 320 3.26 -18.28 27.83
C ALA A 320 2.82 -19.71 28.22
N VAL A 321 3.36 -20.74 27.52
CA VAL A 321 3.06 -22.15 27.83
C VAL A 321 3.64 -22.57 29.17
N LEU A 322 4.83 -22.11 29.55
CA LEU A 322 5.43 -22.39 30.84
C LEU A 322 4.71 -21.66 31.98
N GLY A 323 4.30 -20.41 31.76
CA GLY A 323 3.52 -19.61 32.72
C GLY A 323 2.15 -20.25 33.04
N THR A 324 1.44 -20.74 32.02
CA THR A 324 0.15 -21.44 32.22
C THR A 324 0.32 -22.77 32.93
N ARG A 325 1.40 -23.51 32.70
CA ARG A 325 1.72 -24.74 33.45
C ARG A 325 2.09 -24.48 34.90
N GLY A 326 2.75 -23.34 35.19
CA GLY A 326 3.04 -22.88 36.54
C GLY A 326 1.78 -22.54 37.32
N LEU A 327 0.85 -21.81 36.70
CA LEU A 327 -0.46 -21.47 37.30
C LEU A 327 -1.32 -22.71 37.58
N LEU A 328 -1.35 -23.69 36.66
CA LEU A 328 -2.09 -24.93 36.84
C LEU A 328 -1.48 -25.86 37.95
N ARG A 329 -0.19 -25.69 38.29
CA ARG A 329 0.44 -26.36 39.42
C ARG A 329 0.24 -25.67 40.77
N ALA A 330 -0.03 -24.34 40.74
CA ALA A 330 -0.28 -23.57 41.98
C ALA A 330 -1.75 -23.65 42.44
N VAL A 331 -2.65 -24.19 41.62
CA VAL A 331 -4.10 -24.36 41.89
C VAL A 331 -4.42 -25.83 42.25
N ARG A 332 -3.42 -26.72 42.31
CA ARG A 332 -3.51 -28.06 42.90
C ARG A 332 -2.76 -28.09 44.21
#